data_e675b7b2229ff3fea8eb5ec9ba4d60de
#
_entry.id   e675b7b2229ff3fea8eb5ec9ba4d60de
#
_cell.length_a   1.000
_cell.length_b   1.000
_cell.length_c   1.000
_cell.angle_alpha   90.00
_cell.angle_beta   90.00
_cell.angle_gamma   90.00
#
_symmetry.space_group_name_H-M   'P 1'
#
loop_
_entity.id
_entity.type
_entity.pdbx_description
1 polymer ?
#
loop_
_entity_poly.entity_id
_entity_poly.type
_entity_poly.pdbx_seq_one_letter_code
_entity_poly.pdbx_strand_id
1 'polypeptide(L)'
;VPMKNDIRAVTVPGAVDGWLTLHERHGRLDLDTVFASAIHSAEDGFPVHPTLSATLHLIAAVEHADLPAAAPAGAVVTRPGSARALRAIARDGRAGFYEGEFGEGLLAAGPDEFVPADLATVQARWVEPIKVDAFGHQIWSVPPTSQGYLTLLSAAIADGIEFDDDGLGAHVLVEAAIQAGHDRPTELFDGADPVRLLDAERIADR
;
A
#
# COMPACT_ATOMS: atom_id res chain seq x y z
N VAL A 1 11.57 15.66 4.50
CA VAL A 1 11.18 14.47 5.28
C VAL A 1 12.28 13.43 5.14
N PRO A 2 12.79 12.83 6.25
CA PRO A 2 13.76 11.73 6.18
C PRO A 2 13.17 10.56 5.39
N MET A 3 14.02 9.89 4.62
CA MET A 3 13.56 8.80 3.74
C MET A 3 13.68 7.40 4.36
N LYS A 4 14.44 7.25 5.45
CA LYS A 4 14.69 5.95 6.10
C LYS A 4 14.93 6.10 7.59
N ASN A 5 14.48 5.10 8.36
CA ASN A 5 14.77 4.93 9.80
C ASN A 5 14.38 6.14 10.66
N ASP A 6 13.27 6.79 10.29
CA ASP A 6 12.75 7.93 11.03
C ASP A 6 11.23 7.84 11.07
N ILE A 7 10.65 8.05 12.24
CA ILE A 7 9.19 7.97 12.45
C ILE A 7 8.42 8.95 11.54
N ARG A 8 9.03 10.08 11.18
CA ARG A 8 8.45 11.07 10.27
C ARG A 8 8.26 10.59 8.83
N ALA A 9 8.87 9.44 8.47
CA ALA A 9 8.64 8.79 7.19
C ALA A 9 7.42 7.83 7.21
N VAL A 10 6.84 7.60 8.38
CA VAL A 10 5.67 6.73 8.55
C VAL A 10 4.41 7.57 8.42
N THR A 11 3.51 7.16 7.54
CA THR A 11 2.17 7.77 7.42
C THR A 11 1.20 7.17 8.42
N VAL A 12 0.08 7.84 8.69
CA VAL A 12 -1.00 7.25 9.50
C VAL A 12 -1.45 5.94 8.82
N PRO A 13 -1.43 4.79 9.51
CA PRO A 13 -1.83 3.52 8.93
C PRO A 13 -3.31 3.51 8.53
N GLY A 14 -3.60 3.34 7.26
CA GLY A 14 -4.98 3.36 6.72
C GLY A 14 -5.50 2.00 6.26
N ALA A 15 -4.67 0.96 6.26
CA ALA A 15 -5.05 -0.35 5.70
C ALA A 15 -6.25 -0.98 6.45
N VAL A 16 -6.28 -0.89 7.78
CA VAL A 16 -7.37 -1.44 8.60
C VAL A 16 -8.68 -0.72 8.32
N ASP A 17 -8.66 0.59 8.22
CA ASP A 17 -9.84 1.37 7.81
C ASP A 17 -10.35 0.93 6.42
N GLY A 18 -9.42 0.69 5.48
CA GLY A 18 -9.75 0.17 4.15
C GLY A 18 -10.39 -1.21 4.19
N TRP A 19 -9.84 -2.14 4.97
CA TRP A 19 -10.41 -3.48 5.13
C TRP A 19 -11.81 -3.45 5.72
N LEU A 20 -12.01 -2.68 6.79
CA LEU A 20 -13.29 -2.57 7.47
C LEU A 20 -14.34 -1.87 6.59
N THR A 21 -13.97 -0.79 5.91
CA THR A 21 -14.86 -0.08 4.97
C THR A 21 -15.29 -0.98 3.81
N LEU A 22 -14.37 -1.79 3.28
CA LEU A 22 -14.67 -2.76 2.23
C LEU A 22 -15.54 -3.89 2.75
N HIS A 23 -15.23 -4.40 3.94
CA HIS A 23 -15.97 -5.48 4.58
C HIS A 23 -17.40 -5.05 4.93
N GLU A 24 -17.60 -3.86 5.48
CA GLU A 24 -18.92 -3.32 5.80
C GLU A 24 -19.84 -3.30 4.57
N ARG A 25 -19.31 -2.95 3.40
CA ARG A 25 -20.12 -2.84 2.18
C ARG A 25 -20.30 -4.16 1.43
N HIS A 26 -19.32 -5.03 1.44
CA HIS A 26 -19.26 -6.23 0.58
C HIS A 26 -19.02 -7.53 1.36
N GLY A 27 -18.66 -7.48 2.64
CA GLY A 27 -18.40 -8.64 3.47
C GLY A 27 -19.63 -9.53 3.63
N ARG A 28 -19.41 -10.84 3.66
CA ARG A 28 -20.46 -11.85 3.87
C ARG A 28 -20.15 -12.77 5.05
N LEU A 29 -18.87 -12.87 5.41
CA LEU A 29 -18.38 -13.64 6.54
C LEU A 29 -18.08 -12.67 7.68
N ASP A 30 -18.16 -13.13 8.92
CA ASP A 30 -17.68 -12.35 10.07
C ASP A 30 -16.15 -12.17 10.03
N LEU A 31 -15.65 -11.17 10.73
CA LEU A 31 -14.22 -10.84 10.75
C LEU A 31 -13.39 -11.94 11.41
N ASP A 32 -13.92 -12.69 12.38
CA ASP A 32 -13.23 -13.83 12.97
C ASP A 32 -12.93 -14.89 11.91
N THR A 33 -13.92 -15.21 11.07
CA THR A 33 -13.74 -16.14 9.96
C THR A 33 -12.78 -15.60 8.91
N VAL A 34 -12.86 -14.32 8.56
CA VAL A 34 -11.96 -13.67 7.56
C VAL A 34 -10.52 -13.70 8.02
N PHE A 35 -10.26 -13.41 9.29
CA PHE A 35 -8.90 -13.35 9.82
C PHE A 35 -8.35 -14.69 10.33
N ALA A 36 -9.17 -15.74 10.44
CA ALA A 36 -8.79 -17.01 11.05
C ALA A 36 -7.46 -17.57 10.54
N SER A 37 -7.26 -17.64 9.22
CA SER A 37 -6.02 -18.15 8.63
C SER A 37 -4.81 -17.27 8.92
N ALA A 38 -4.97 -15.94 8.91
CA ALA A 38 -3.91 -15.00 9.20
C ALA A 38 -3.51 -15.05 10.68
N ILE A 39 -4.49 -15.15 11.58
CA ILE A 39 -4.28 -15.33 13.03
C ILE A 39 -3.55 -16.65 13.28
N HIS A 40 -4.02 -17.76 12.71
CA HIS A 40 -3.37 -19.07 12.83
C HIS A 40 -1.91 -19.01 12.37
N SER A 41 -1.65 -18.45 11.18
CA SER A 41 -0.27 -18.31 10.68
C SER A 41 0.60 -17.42 11.58
N ALA A 42 0.04 -16.38 12.17
CA ALA A 42 0.78 -15.49 13.06
C ALA A 42 1.08 -16.15 14.43
N GLU A 43 0.18 -16.96 14.96
CA GLU A 43 0.32 -17.63 16.27
C GLU A 43 1.13 -18.92 16.17
N ASP A 44 0.75 -19.82 15.27
CA ASP A 44 1.35 -21.15 15.15
C ASP A 44 2.59 -21.15 14.24
N GLY A 45 2.78 -20.09 13.49
CA GLY A 45 3.93 -19.82 12.67
C GLY A 45 3.75 -20.18 11.20
N PHE A 46 4.66 -19.65 10.42
CA PHE A 46 4.76 -19.88 8.98
C PHE A 46 6.22 -20.09 8.57
N PRO A 47 6.48 -20.87 7.51
CA PRO A 47 7.84 -21.08 7.03
C PRO A 47 8.40 -19.81 6.38
N VAL A 48 9.62 -19.45 6.76
CA VAL A 48 10.32 -18.28 6.22
C VAL A 48 10.61 -18.49 4.73
N HIS A 49 10.09 -17.61 3.90
CA HIS A 49 10.42 -17.58 2.48
C HIS A 49 11.89 -17.14 2.26
N PRO A 50 12.60 -17.62 1.22
CA PRO A 50 13.98 -17.21 0.94
C PRO A 50 14.19 -15.70 0.89
N THR A 51 13.26 -14.95 0.28
CA THR A 51 13.31 -13.48 0.25
C THR A 51 13.21 -12.86 1.64
N LEU A 52 12.31 -13.35 2.50
CA LEU A 52 12.22 -12.90 3.88
C LEU A 52 13.52 -13.20 4.64
N SER A 53 14.05 -14.42 4.53
CA SER A 53 15.34 -14.79 5.13
C SER A 53 16.47 -13.81 4.74
N ALA A 54 16.55 -13.44 3.47
CA ALA A 54 17.56 -12.52 2.95
C ALA A 54 17.40 -11.08 3.47
N THR A 55 16.19 -10.68 3.91
CA THR A 55 15.88 -9.30 4.33
C THR A 55 15.75 -9.11 5.83
N LEU A 56 15.68 -10.17 6.64
CA LEU A 56 15.54 -10.08 8.10
C LEU A 56 16.62 -9.21 8.76
N HIS A 57 17.84 -9.21 8.21
CA HIS A 57 18.93 -8.36 8.72
C HIS A 57 18.61 -6.87 8.70
N LEU A 58 17.67 -6.41 7.86
CA LEU A 58 17.27 -5.01 7.79
C LEU A 58 16.49 -4.55 9.01
N ILE A 59 15.88 -5.49 9.75
CA ILE A 59 15.15 -5.23 10.99
C ILE A 59 15.96 -5.61 12.24
N ALA A 60 17.19 -6.08 12.09
CA ALA A 60 18.02 -6.54 13.20
C ALA A 60 18.28 -5.48 14.27
N ALA A 61 18.23 -4.19 13.89
CA ALA A 61 18.40 -3.05 14.80
C ALA A 61 17.08 -2.56 15.40
N VAL A 62 15.93 -3.15 15.04
CA VAL A 62 14.63 -2.76 15.59
C VAL A 62 14.42 -3.47 16.91
N GLU A 63 14.41 -2.72 17.99
CA GLU A 63 14.06 -3.24 19.31
C GLU A 63 12.60 -3.71 19.30
N HIS A 64 12.35 -4.88 19.89
CA HIS A 64 11.01 -5.48 19.97
C HIS A 64 10.34 -5.84 18.63
N ALA A 65 11.13 -6.05 17.57
CA ALA A 65 10.59 -6.56 16.31
C ALA A 65 9.86 -7.89 16.53
N ASP A 66 8.67 -8.01 15.94
CA ASP A 66 7.83 -9.22 16.01
C ASP A 66 8.36 -10.37 15.13
N LEU A 67 9.52 -10.19 14.52
CA LEU A 67 10.27 -11.17 13.75
C LEU A 67 11.72 -11.25 14.26
N PRO A 68 12.37 -12.43 14.20
CA PRO A 68 13.78 -12.55 14.58
C PRO A 68 14.67 -11.80 13.58
N ALA A 69 15.81 -11.32 14.06
CA ALA A 69 16.81 -10.64 13.23
C ALA A 69 17.42 -11.54 12.14
N ALA A 70 17.33 -12.85 12.29
CA ALA A 70 17.77 -13.83 11.31
C ALA A 70 16.97 -15.14 11.46
N ALA A 71 16.62 -15.75 10.34
CA ALA A 71 16.05 -17.10 10.27
C ALA A 71 16.36 -17.70 8.90
N PRO A 72 16.79 -18.96 8.79
CA PRO A 72 17.01 -19.62 7.51
C PRO A 72 15.66 -19.85 6.79
N ALA A 73 15.70 -19.90 5.46
CA ALA A 73 14.55 -20.28 4.67
C ALA A 73 13.99 -21.63 5.11
N GLY A 74 12.67 -21.73 5.26
CA GLY A 74 11.98 -22.90 5.78
C GLY A 74 11.88 -23.00 7.30
N ALA A 75 12.61 -22.19 8.07
CA ALA A 75 12.41 -22.11 9.51
C ALA A 75 11.01 -21.55 9.83
N VAL A 76 10.36 -22.06 10.87
CA VAL A 76 9.06 -21.55 11.29
C VAL A 76 9.27 -20.38 12.23
N VAL A 77 8.58 -19.26 11.94
CA VAL A 77 8.57 -18.05 12.77
C VAL A 77 7.13 -17.66 13.09
N THR A 78 6.92 -17.07 14.24
CA THR A 78 5.61 -16.57 14.70
C THR A 78 5.59 -15.05 14.73
N ARG A 79 4.39 -14.47 14.75
CA ARG A 79 4.15 -13.03 14.89
C ARG A 79 3.06 -12.76 15.93
N PRO A 80 3.35 -12.96 17.21
CA PRO A 80 2.33 -12.86 18.25
C PRO A 80 1.70 -11.46 18.38
N GLY A 81 2.45 -10.41 18.13
CA GLY A 81 1.92 -9.03 18.08
C GLY A 81 0.90 -8.85 16.96
N SER A 82 1.21 -9.35 15.76
CA SER A 82 0.27 -9.32 14.63
C SER A 82 -0.99 -10.14 14.91
N ALA A 83 -0.87 -11.30 15.57
CA ALA A 83 -2.02 -12.10 15.96
C ALA A 83 -2.92 -11.36 16.95
N ARG A 84 -2.35 -10.70 17.97
CA ARG A 84 -3.13 -9.90 18.92
C ARG A 84 -3.85 -8.74 18.23
N ALA A 85 -3.19 -8.04 17.32
CA ALA A 85 -3.79 -6.96 16.55
C ALA A 85 -4.97 -7.46 15.71
N LEU A 86 -4.81 -8.56 14.97
CA LEU A 86 -5.89 -9.16 14.16
C LEU A 86 -7.08 -9.61 15.00
N ARG A 87 -6.83 -10.22 16.18
CA ARG A 87 -7.92 -10.58 17.11
C ARG A 87 -8.63 -9.35 17.66
N ALA A 88 -7.92 -8.28 17.97
CA ALA A 88 -8.52 -7.04 18.44
C ALA A 88 -9.39 -6.40 17.34
N ILE A 89 -8.93 -6.41 16.09
CA ILE A 89 -9.74 -5.95 14.94
C ILE A 89 -10.99 -6.83 14.77
N ALA A 90 -10.85 -8.14 14.83
CA ALA A 90 -11.99 -9.05 14.68
C ALA A 90 -13.08 -8.80 15.76
N ARG A 91 -12.67 -8.59 17.00
CA ARG A 91 -13.56 -8.40 18.15
C ARG A 91 -14.17 -7.00 18.22
N ASP A 92 -13.35 -5.96 18.06
CA ASP A 92 -13.70 -4.57 18.37
C ASP A 92 -13.65 -3.64 17.14
N GLY A 93 -13.40 -4.21 15.94
CA GLY A 93 -13.30 -3.45 14.70
C GLY A 93 -12.18 -2.40 14.74
N ARG A 94 -12.52 -1.20 14.32
CA ARG A 94 -11.60 -0.07 14.25
C ARG A 94 -10.97 0.28 15.61
N ALA A 95 -11.77 0.31 16.66
CA ALA A 95 -11.31 0.64 18.00
C ALA A 95 -10.24 -0.35 18.50
N GLY A 96 -10.39 -1.65 18.21
CA GLY A 96 -9.42 -2.67 18.57
C GLY A 96 -8.03 -2.44 18.02
N PHE A 97 -7.91 -1.72 16.90
CA PHE A 97 -6.62 -1.39 16.29
C PHE A 97 -6.12 0.00 16.70
N TYR A 98 -6.90 1.04 16.43
CA TYR A 98 -6.44 2.43 16.58
C TYR A 98 -6.49 2.95 18.03
N GLU A 99 -7.36 2.37 18.87
CA GLU A 99 -7.50 2.73 20.30
C GLU A 99 -6.95 1.62 21.23
N GLY A 100 -6.44 0.52 20.63
CA GLY A 100 -5.84 -0.60 21.33
C GLY A 100 -4.31 -0.59 21.32
N GLU A 101 -3.72 -1.77 21.60
CA GLU A 101 -2.27 -1.99 21.74
C GLU A 101 -1.45 -1.37 20.59
N PHE A 102 -1.93 -1.48 19.35
CA PHE A 102 -1.22 -0.92 18.20
C PHE A 102 -1.23 0.61 18.22
N GLY A 103 -2.40 1.23 18.43
CA GLY A 103 -2.53 2.69 18.47
C GLY A 103 -1.72 3.31 19.59
N GLU A 104 -1.78 2.73 20.80
CA GLU A 104 -0.96 3.14 21.95
C GLU A 104 0.54 3.03 21.63
N GLY A 105 0.94 1.92 21.01
CA GLY A 105 2.33 1.70 20.59
C GLY A 105 2.82 2.71 19.56
N LEU A 106 1.97 3.08 18.58
CA LEU A 106 2.33 4.09 17.58
C LEU A 106 2.50 5.48 18.20
N LEU A 107 1.59 5.90 19.10
CA LEU A 107 1.69 7.16 19.82
C LEU A 107 2.94 7.21 20.71
N ALA A 108 3.29 6.08 21.35
CA ALA A 108 4.48 5.99 22.18
C ALA A 108 5.78 6.00 21.34
N ALA A 109 5.77 5.44 20.14
CA ALA A 109 6.93 5.42 19.23
C ALA A 109 7.18 6.78 18.55
N GLY A 110 6.15 7.60 18.38
CA GLY A 110 6.22 8.91 17.73
C GLY A 110 5.51 10.01 18.51
N PRO A 111 5.92 10.32 19.75
CA PRO A 111 5.16 11.20 20.64
C PRO A 111 5.01 12.65 20.15
N ASP A 112 5.90 13.08 19.26
CA ASP A 112 5.86 14.43 18.67
C ASP A 112 5.33 14.44 17.22
N GLU A 113 5.13 13.24 16.63
CA GLU A 113 4.75 13.08 15.22
C GLU A 113 3.32 12.56 15.05
N PHE A 114 2.80 11.81 16.02
CA PHE A 114 1.42 11.32 16.03
C PHE A 114 0.66 11.84 17.25
N VAL A 115 -0.59 12.22 17.01
CA VAL A 115 -1.51 12.61 18.07
C VAL A 115 -2.78 11.74 18.03
N PRO A 116 -3.52 11.61 19.14
CA PRO A 116 -4.74 10.78 19.15
C PRO A 116 -5.75 11.15 18.06
N ALA A 117 -5.80 12.42 17.63
CA ALA A 117 -6.68 12.88 16.56
C ALA A 117 -6.35 12.25 15.20
N ASP A 118 -5.09 11.93 14.93
CA ASP A 118 -4.67 11.26 13.69
C ASP A 118 -5.26 9.85 13.63
N LEU A 119 -5.24 9.12 14.75
CA LEU A 119 -5.79 7.77 14.86
C LEU A 119 -7.31 7.77 14.94
N ALA A 120 -7.93 8.84 15.42
CA ALA A 120 -9.39 8.99 15.45
C ALA A 120 -9.97 9.25 14.05
N THR A 121 -9.18 9.81 13.14
CA THR A 121 -9.61 10.13 11.77
C THR A 121 -9.65 8.87 10.90
N VAL A 122 -10.81 8.58 10.29
CA VAL A 122 -10.95 7.47 9.34
C VAL A 122 -10.18 7.80 8.06
N GLN A 123 -9.24 6.94 7.69
CA GLN A 123 -8.36 7.13 6.54
C GLN A 123 -8.96 6.61 5.22
N ALA A 124 -9.89 5.67 5.29
CA ALA A 124 -10.52 5.09 4.11
C ALA A 124 -11.67 5.94 3.60
N ARG A 125 -11.78 6.05 2.28
CA ARG A 125 -12.90 6.70 1.60
C ARG A 125 -13.21 6.01 0.29
N TRP A 126 -14.47 5.99 -0.10
CA TRP A 126 -14.88 5.62 -1.44
C TRP A 126 -14.54 6.76 -2.41
N VAL A 127 -13.98 6.42 -3.55
CA VAL A 127 -13.59 7.38 -4.59
C VAL A 127 -14.06 6.90 -5.95
N GLU A 128 -14.30 7.83 -6.88
CA GLU A 128 -14.52 7.48 -8.28
C GLU A 128 -13.17 7.07 -8.91
N PRO A 129 -13.08 5.89 -9.53
CA PRO A 129 -11.87 5.47 -10.20
C PRO A 129 -11.59 6.33 -11.44
N ILE A 130 -10.31 6.48 -11.75
CA ILE A 130 -9.83 7.11 -12.98
C ILE A 130 -9.54 6.06 -14.04
N LYS A 131 -9.63 6.42 -15.32
CA LYS A 131 -9.42 5.49 -16.43
C LYS A 131 -8.82 6.14 -17.66
N VAL A 132 -8.23 5.31 -18.50
CA VAL A 132 -7.90 5.60 -19.91
C VAL A 132 -8.36 4.45 -20.80
N ASP A 133 -8.58 4.75 -22.06
CA ASP A 133 -8.75 3.74 -23.11
C ASP A 133 -7.39 3.57 -23.80
N ALA A 134 -6.82 2.37 -23.80
CA ALA A 134 -5.56 2.04 -24.44
C ALA A 134 -5.51 0.57 -24.85
N PHE A 135 -4.89 0.26 -25.98
CA PHE A 135 -4.73 -1.09 -26.54
C PHE A 135 -6.07 -1.84 -26.70
N GLY A 136 -7.15 -1.13 -27.02
CA GLY A 136 -8.50 -1.69 -27.13
C GLY A 136 -9.16 -2.07 -25.80
N HIS A 137 -8.61 -1.65 -24.67
CA HIS A 137 -9.12 -1.94 -23.34
C HIS A 137 -9.36 -0.65 -22.54
N GLN A 138 -10.25 -0.73 -21.53
CA GLN A 138 -10.37 0.28 -20.49
C GLN A 138 -9.49 -0.12 -19.31
N ILE A 139 -8.51 0.70 -19.00
CA ILE A 139 -7.58 0.50 -17.87
C ILE A 139 -7.99 1.45 -16.75
N TRP A 140 -8.20 0.90 -15.55
CA TRP A 140 -8.72 1.63 -14.40
C TRP A 140 -7.71 1.67 -13.25
N SER A 141 -7.71 2.76 -12.49
CA SER A 141 -6.93 2.89 -11.26
C SER A 141 -7.66 3.77 -10.25
N VAL A 142 -7.15 3.81 -9.02
CA VAL A 142 -7.60 4.78 -8.02
C VAL A 142 -6.91 6.13 -8.26
N PRO A 143 -7.56 7.26 -7.90
CA PRO A 143 -6.99 8.60 -8.07
C PRO A 143 -5.79 8.82 -7.15
N PRO A 144 -5.06 9.95 -7.30
CA PRO A 144 -4.04 10.38 -6.35
C PRO A 144 -4.56 10.37 -4.88
N THR A 145 -3.70 10.09 -3.90
CA THR A 145 -2.22 10.03 -3.95
C THR A 145 -1.62 8.72 -4.50
N SER A 146 -2.44 7.77 -4.94
CA SER A 146 -1.93 6.57 -5.61
C SER A 146 -1.17 6.94 -6.88
N GLN A 147 -0.08 6.20 -7.14
CA GLN A 147 0.72 6.33 -8.36
C GLN A 147 0.09 5.59 -9.56
N GLY A 148 -1.11 5.03 -9.41
CA GLY A 148 -1.81 4.30 -10.47
C GLY A 148 -2.00 5.12 -11.76
N TYR A 149 -2.13 6.44 -11.67
CA TYR A 149 -2.20 7.31 -12.84
C TYR A 149 -0.96 7.20 -13.75
N LEU A 150 0.23 6.87 -13.22
CA LEU A 150 1.43 6.67 -14.04
C LEU A 150 1.27 5.48 -15.00
N THR A 151 0.65 4.40 -14.54
CA THR A 151 0.34 3.25 -15.40
C THR A 151 -0.66 3.64 -16.48
N LEU A 152 -1.68 4.41 -16.13
CA LEU A 152 -2.68 4.90 -17.09
C LEU A 152 -2.04 5.82 -18.12
N LEU A 153 -1.24 6.79 -17.68
CA LEU A 153 -0.53 7.73 -18.54
C LEU A 153 0.46 7.01 -19.46
N SER A 154 1.25 6.07 -18.91
CA SER A 154 2.18 5.24 -19.72
C SER A 154 1.45 4.45 -20.80
N ALA A 155 0.32 3.84 -20.46
CA ALA A 155 -0.49 3.09 -21.42
C ALA A 155 -1.04 4.00 -22.54
N ALA A 156 -1.56 5.18 -22.17
CA ALA A 156 -2.12 6.14 -23.13
C ALA A 156 -1.04 6.71 -24.07
N ILE A 157 0.16 7.00 -23.57
CA ILE A 157 1.29 7.44 -24.40
C ILE A 157 1.72 6.34 -25.37
N ALA A 158 1.88 5.11 -24.87
CA ALA A 158 2.34 3.98 -25.68
C ALA A 158 1.32 3.54 -26.75
N ASP A 159 0.02 3.66 -26.46
CA ASP A 159 -1.07 3.31 -27.41
C ASP A 159 -1.04 4.15 -28.69
N GLY A 160 -0.49 5.37 -28.62
CA GLY A 160 -0.35 6.25 -29.78
C GLY A 160 0.83 5.90 -30.70
N ILE A 161 1.65 4.90 -30.39
CA ILE A 161 2.90 4.56 -31.08
C ILE A 161 2.79 3.15 -31.69
N GLU A 162 2.92 3.06 -33.02
CA GLU A 162 2.96 1.77 -33.71
C GLU A 162 4.35 1.15 -33.63
N PHE A 163 4.42 -0.16 -33.40
CA PHE A 163 5.65 -0.93 -33.40
C PHE A 163 5.41 -2.33 -33.98
N ASP A 164 6.41 -2.86 -34.70
CA ASP A 164 6.32 -4.09 -35.50
C ASP A 164 7.10 -5.25 -34.90
N ASP A 165 7.86 -5.02 -33.82
CA ASP A 165 8.59 -6.08 -33.13
C ASP A 165 8.57 -5.90 -31.62
N ASP A 166 8.77 -7.00 -30.90
CA ASP A 166 8.72 -7.05 -29.43
C ASP A 166 9.82 -6.19 -28.77
N GLY A 167 10.98 -6.05 -29.43
CA GLY A 167 12.09 -5.24 -28.90
C GLY A 167 11.77 -3.75 -28.94
N LEU A 168 11.21 -3.28 -30.05
CA LEU A 168 10.73 -1.90 -30.19
C LEU A 168 9.55 -1.65 -29.26
N GLY A 169 8.61 -2.61 -29.14
CA GLY A 169 7.51 -2.53 -28.20
C GLY A 169 7.96 -2.38 -26.75
N ALA A 170 8.94 -3.16 -26.30
CA ALA A 170 9.52 -3.03 -25.00
C ALA A 170 10.19 -1.65 -24.78
N HIS A 171 10.90 -1.14 -25.78
CA HIS A 171 11.51 0.20 -25.73
C HIS A 171 10.44 1.29 -25.61
N VAL A 172 9.39 1.25 -26.41
CA VAL A 172 8.26 2.20 -26.36
C VAL A 172 7.62 2.21 -24.97
N LEU A 173 7.36 1.05 -24.37
CA LEU A 173 6.76 0.96 -23.03
C LEU A 173 7.68 1.57 -21.94
N VAL A 174 9.00 1.38 -22.05
CA VAL A 174 9.97 1.97 -21.12
C VAL A 174 10.01 3.49 -21.27
N GLU A 175 10.08 4.01 -22.49
CA GLU A 175 10.09 5.46 -22.74
C GLU A 175 8.77 6.11 -22.30
N ALA A 176 7.62 5.48 -22.59
CA ALA A 176 6.34 5.96 -22.13
C ALA A 176 6.25 6.04 -20.60
N ALA A 177 6.82 5.05 -19.89
CA ALA A 177 6.88 5.07 -18.43
C ALA A 177 7.82 6.19 -17.89
N ILE A 178 8.93 6.46 -18.56
CA ILE A 178 9.84 7.57 -18.22
C ILE A 178 9.11 8.90 -18.41
N GLN A 179 8.45 9.10 -19.55
CA GLN A 179 7.69 10.31 -19.83
C GLN A 179 6.52 10.50 -18.85
N ALA A 180 5.78 9.45 -18.55
CA ALA A 180 4.70 9.50 -17.57
C ALA A 180 5.18 9.92 -16.18
N GLY A 181 6.40 9.52 -15.79
CA GLY A 181 6.99 9.81 -14.49
C GLY A 181 7.74 11.14 -14.39
N HIS A 182 7.94 11.86 -15.50
CA HIS A 182 8.82 13.02 -15.57
C HIS A 182 8.50 14.11 -14.56
N ASP A 183 7.24 14.49 -14.44
CA ASP A 183 6.78 15.56 -13.55
C ASP A 183 6.11 15.06 -12.26
N ARG A 184 6.20 13.74 -11.99
CA ARG A 184 5.65 13.14 -10.77
C ARG A 184 6.01 13.90 -9.48
N PRO A 185 7.26 14.38 -9.26
CA PRO A 185 7.61 15.08 -8.03
C PRO A 185 6.83 16.38 -7.78
N THR A 186 6.32 17.00 -8.83
CA THR A 186 5.58 18.27 -8.77
C THR A 186 4.07 18.10 -8.92
N GLU A 187 3.63 17.04 -9.58
CA GLU A 187 2.23 16.82 -9.92
C GLU A 187 1.52 15.83 -8.98
N LEU A 188 2.26 14.93 -8.32
CA LEU A 188 1.66 13.96 -7.40
C LEU A 188 1.72 14.45 -5.95
N PHE A 189 0.60 14.95 -5.46
CA PHE A 189 0.42 15.39 -4.09
C PHE A 189 -1.01 15.07 -3.61
N ASP A 190 -1.27 15.22 -2.32
CA ASP A 190 -2.62 15.04 -1.78
C ASP A 190 -3.57 16.12 -2.32
N GLY A 191 -4.66 15.67 -2.97
CA GLY A 191 -5.60 16.57 -3.64
C GLY A 191 -5.21 16.93 -5.09
N ALA A 192 -4.20 16.29 -5.70
CA ALA A 192 -3.92 16.44 -7.12
C ALA A 192 -5.15 16.08 -7.97
N ASP A 193 -5.45 16.92 -8.97
CA ASP A 193 -6.60 16.72 -9.86
C ASP A 193 -6.35 15.57 -10.85
N PRO A 194 -7.08 14.44 -10.70
CA PRO A 194 -6.88 13.28 -11.57
C PRO A 194 -7.29 13.56 -13.03
N VAL A 195 -8.22 14.46 -13.28
CA VAL A 195 -8.65 14.83 -14.64
C VAL A 195 -7.51 15.54 -15.36
N ARG A 196 -6.86 16.49 -14.70
CA ARG A 196 -5.69 17.18 -15.24
C ARG A 196 -4.51 16.23 -15.51
N LEU A 197 -4.31 15.23 -14.65
CA LEU A 197 -3.21 14.27 -14.81
C LEU A 197 -3.35 13.38 -16.05
N LEU A 198 -4.58 13.13 -16.50
CA LEU A 198 -4.91 12.29 -17.66
C LEU A 198 -5.52 13.09 -18.81
N ASP A 199 -5.30 14.41 -18.85
CA ASP A 199 -5.78 15.27 -19.92
C ASP A 199 -5.15 14.90 -21.27
N ALA A 200 -5.97 14.93 -22.33
CA ALA A 200 -5.56 14.49 -23.66
C ALA A 200 -4.45 15.35 -24.28
N GLU A 201 -4.46 16.67 -24.02
CA GLU A 201 -3.39 17.55 -24.51
C GLU A 201 -2.07 17.22 -23.80
N ARG A 202 -2.14 16.98 -22.49
CA ARG A 202 -0.98 16.57 -21.70
C ARG A 202 -0.41 15.21 -22.17
N ILE A 203 -1.25 14.27 -22.57
CA ILE A 203 -0.82 12.98 -23.12
C ILE A 203 -0.14 13.18 -24.49
N ALA A 204 -0.72 14.00 -25.34
CA ALA A 204 -0.19 14.27 -26.68
C ALA A 204 1.15 15.04 -26.71
N ASP A 205 1.45 15.80 -25.66
CA ASP A 205 2.70 16.56 -25.50
C ASP A 205 3.89 15.68 -25.02
N ARG A 206 3.66 14.40 -24.77
CA ARG A 206 4.63 13.43 -24.21
C ARG A 206 5.13 12.44 -25.26
#